data_c94d1bedcbf06f9114ec09570c775749
#
_entry.id   c94d1bedcbf06f9114ec09570c775749
#
_cell.length_a   1.000
_cell.length_b   1.000
_cell.length_c   1.000
_cell.angle_alpha   90.00
_cell.angle_beta   90.00
_cell.angle_gamma   90.00
#
_symmetry.space_group_name_H-M   'P 1'
#
loop_
_entity.id
_entity.type
_entity.pdbx_description
1 polymer ?
#
loop_
_entity_poly.entity_id
_entity_poly.type
_entity_poly.pdbx_seq_one_letter_code
_entity_poly.pdbx_strand_id
1 'polypeptide(L)'
;VTSSRASATWLTVGLLASSTATAQQVSDTTFNPRIAQPAYAEGRGPVVVIDEAHENFHTAEGRYLAFARLLRRDGYVVRSNTARLTKAGLDGARILVIANALHERNRNDWDLPTPSAFTPDEITAVREWVAAGGSLLLIADHMPFPGAVDHLAAAFGVFFINGFAQDSTKEDGRLSFQRSTGSLGAHALVNGRSQAERVDSVTSFTGSAFRTATPVDTLLELPATTIVLMPQVAWQFSRLTPRIVGPGLLQGAVLTHGRGRVAVFGEAAMFSAQVTGPQRRPMGMNDPTAPQNAQFLLNVAHWLSGVF
;
A
#
# COMPACT_ATOMS: atom_id res chain seq x y z
N VAL A 1 -78.34 5.35 -20.46
CA VAL A 1 -77.27 4.36 -20.11
C VAL A 1 -76.00 4.84 -20.74
N THR A 2 -75.19 5.54 -19.96
CA THR A 2 -73.82 6.06 -20.39
C THR A 2 -72.76 5.23 -19.75
N SER A 3 -72.01 4.50 -20.57
CA SER A 3 -70.84 3.69 -20.15
C SER A 3 -69.59 4.57 -20.11
N SER A 4 -69.03 4.76 -18.92
CA SER A 4 -67.81 5.42 -18.68
C SER A 4 -66.65 4.39 -18.90
N ARG A 5 -65.76 4.67 -19.85
CA ARG A 5 -64.49 3.90 -20.03
C ARG A 5 -63.43 4.55 -19.18
N ALA A 6 -62.88 3.79 -18.21
CA ALA A 6 -61.71 4.16 -17.44
C ALA A 6 -60.44 3.83 -18.26
N SER A 7 -59.65 4.85 -18.55
CA SER A 7 -58.35 4.71 -19.16
C SER A 7 -57.30 4.44 -18.08
N ALA A 8 -56.69 3.25 -18.10
CA ALA A 8 -55.59 2.92 -17.23
C ALA A 8 -54.28 3.46 -17.84
N THR A 9 -53.67 4.44 -17.17
CA THR A 9 -52.34 4.98 -17.51
C THR A 9 -51.29 4.13 -16.85
N TRP A 10 -50.48 3.40 -17.63
CA TRP A 10 -49.34 2.67 -17.15
C TRP A 10 -48.16 3.63 -16.97
N LEU A 11 -47.76 3.88 -15.72
CA LEU A 11 -46.52 4.56 -15.40
C LEU A 11 -45.36 3.55 -15.57
N THR A 12 -44.61 3.74 -16.63
CA THR A 12 -43.32 3.02 -16.83
C THR A 12 -42.27 3.67 -15.94
N VAL A 13 -41.96 3.06 -14.80
CA VAL A 13 -40.81 3.44 -13.96
C VAL A 13 -39.57 2.94 -14.66
N GLY A 14 -38.88 3.85 -15.34
CA GLY A 14 -37.54 3.59 -15.88
C GLY A 14 -36.54 3.41 -14.73
N LEU A 15 -36.06 2.19 -14.50
CA LEU A 15 -34.85 1.95 -13.69
C LEU A 15 -33.66 2.60 -14.41
N LEU A 16 -33.23 3.76 -13.95
CA LEU A 16 -31.95 4.30 -14.25
C LEU A 16 -30.92 3.43 -13.51
N ALA A 17 -30.34 2.46 -14.21
CA ALA A 17 -29.14 1.77 -13.77
C ALA A 17 -28.02 2.83 -13.74
N SER A 18 -27.77 3.39 -12.57
CA SER A 18 -26.57 4.19 -12.31
C SER A 18 -25.38 3.23 -12.39
N SER A 19 -24.76 3.13 -13.57
CA SER A 19 -23.42 2.57 -13.70
C SER A 19 -22.50 3.48 -12.88
N THR A 20 -22.13 3.05 -11.68
CA THR A 20 -20.99 3.60 -10.96
C THR A 20 -19.77 3.32 -11.82
N ALA A 21 -19.42 4.27 -12.68
CA ALA A 21 -18.11 4.28 -13.31
C ALA A 21 -17.12 4.36 -12.14
N THR A 22 -16.53 3.22 -11.78
CA THR A 22 -15.37 3.18 -10.89
C THR A 22 -14.36 4.15 -11.47
N ALA A 23 -14.06 5.21 -10.72
CA ALA A 23 -13.16 6.25 -11.16
C ALA A 23 -11.82 5.59 -11.51
N GLN A 24 -11.52 5.48 -12.80
CA GLN A 24 -10.33 4.79 -13.28
C GLN A 24 -9.10 5.51 -12.73
N GLN A 25 -8.34 4.81 -11.89
CA GLN A 25 -7.07 5.28 -11.38
C GLN A 25 -5.98 4.89 -12.38
N VAL A 26 -5.25 5.87 -12.89
CA VAL A 26 -4.14 5.66 -13.81
C VAL A 26 -2.88 6.34 -13.29
N SER A 27 -1.72 5.80 -13.64
CA SER A 27 -0.44 6.40 -13.26
C SER A 27 -0.29 7.80 -13.83
N ASP A 28 0.20 8.73 -13.02
CA ASP A 28 0.67 10.02 -13.46
C ASP A 28 2.06 9.87 -14.10
N THR A 29 2.09 9.85 -15.41
CA THR A 29 3.33 9.69 -16.19
C THR A 29 4.21 10.95 -16.17
N THR A 30 3.68 12.07 -15.70
CA THR A 30 4.36 13.37 -15.67
C THR A 30 5.01 13.66 -14.31
N PHE A 31 4.64 12.92 -13.26
CA PHE A 31 5.19 13.11 -11.93
C PHE A 31 6.70 12.87 -11.90
N ASN A 32 7.44 13.91 -11.54
CA ASN A 32 8.90 13.89 -11.56
C ASN A 32 9.45 14.77 -10.41
N PRO A 33 9.37 14.32 -9.15
CA PRO A 33 9.78 15.13 -8.02
C PRO A 33 11.30 15.33 -8.02
N ARG A 34 11.75 16.44 -7.42
CA ARG A 34 13.17 16.69 -7.22
C ARG A 34 13.74 15.70 -6.21
N ILE A 35 14.90 15.11 -6.51
CA ILE A 35 15.74 14.39 -5.56
C ILE A 35 16.85 15.33 -5.13
N ALA A 36 16.95 15.60 -3.83
CA ALA A 36 17.95 16.54 -3.29
C ALA A 36 19.38 16.01 -3.52
N GLN A 37 19.58 14.72 -3.21
CA GLN A 37 20.85 14.02 -3.40
C GLN A 37 20.55 12.54 -3.68
N PRO A 38 20.77 12.03 -4.90
CA PRO A 38 20.66 10.61 -5.20
C PRO A 38 21.55 9.76 -4.30
N ALA A 39 21.09 8.57 -3.90
CA ALA A 39 21.84 7.67 -3.07
C ALA A 39 23.01 7.05 -3.82
N TYR A 40 22.86 6.83 -5.10
CA TYR A 40 23.85 6.20 -5.96
C TYR A 40 23.95 6.91 -7.30
N ALA A 41 25.06 6.77 -8.01
CA ALA A 41 25.13 7.13 -9.40
C ALA A 41 24.13 6.30 -10.22
N GLU A 42 23.59 6.83 -11.29
CA GLU A 42 22.56 6.21 -12.10
C GLU A 42 22.89 4.78 -12.49
N GLY A 43 22.02 3.84 -12.14
CA GLY A 43 22.16 2.40 -12.42
C GLY A 43 23.34 1.71 -11.70
N ARG A 44 23.95 2.34 -10.70
CA ARG A 44 25.07 1.78 -9.91
C ARG A 44 24.64 1.31 -8.52
N GLY A 45 23.43 1.61 -8.11
CA GLY A 45 22.87 1.17 -6.83
C GLY A 45 22.45 -0.29 -6.83
N PRO A 46 22.04 -0.78 -5.65
CA PRO A 46 21.57 -2.16 -5.49
C PRO A 46 20.33 -2.47 -6.33
N VAL A 47 20.12 -3.77 -6.56
CA VAL A 47 18.93 -4.26 -7.28
C VAL A 47 17.72 -4.23 -6.37
N VAL A 48 16.65 -3.60 -6.84
CA VAL A 48 15.30 -3.62 -6.29
C VAL A 48 14.42 -4.47 -7.21
N VAL A 49 13.86 -5.55 -6.67
CA VAL A 49 12.96 -6.45 -7.39
C VAL A 49 11.52 -6.10 -6.98
N ILE A 50 10.66 -5.79 -7.94
CA ILE A 50 9.23 -5.60 -7.73
C ILE A 50 8.52 -6.88 -8.13
N ASP A 51 7.79 -7.48 -7.19
CA ASP A 51 6.99 -8.67 -7.42
C ASP A 51 5.77 -8.34 -8.31
N GLU A 52 5.60 -9.14 -9.36
CA GLU A 52 4.49 -9.06 -10.32
C GLU A 52 3.91 -10.46 -10.62
N ALA A 53 4.33 -11.47 -9.85
CA ALA A 53 3.94 -12.86 -10.06
C ALA A 53 2.64 -13.24 -9.32
N HIS A 54 2.19 -12.41 -8.38
CA HIS A 54 1.09 -12.73 -7.47
C HIS A 54 -0.11 -11.79 -7.70
N GLU A 55 -0.56 -11.67 -8.96
CA GLU A 55 -1.68 -10.79 -9.35
C GLU A 55 -1.57 -9.39 -8.73
N ASN A 56 -0.37 -8.89 -8.59
CA ASN A 56 -0.06 -7.65 -7.91
C ASN A 56 -0.78 -6.46 -8.56
N PHE A 57 -1.57 -5.73 -7.77
CA PHE A 57 -2.29 -4.56 -8.25
C PHE A 57 -1.37 -3.38 -8.58
N HIS A 58 -0.14 -3.40 -8.01
CA HIS A 58 0.88 -2.39 -8.21
C HIS A 58 2.14 -3.01 -8.85
N THR A 59 2.32 -2.77 -10.14
CA THR A 59 3.46 -3.24 -10.94
C THR A 59 4.35 -2.07 -11.36
N ALA A 60 5.61 -2.33 -11.71
CA ALA A 60 6.61 -1.31 -12.03
C ALA A 60 6.23 -0.40 -13.22
N GLU A 61 5.55 -0.94 -14.21
CA GLU A 61 5.08 -0.19 -15.38
C GLU A 61 3.58 0.15 -15.27
N GLY A 62 2.91 -0.30 -14.20
CA GLY A 62 1.53 -0.02 -13.86
C GLY A 62 1.41 1.12 -12.85
N ARG A 63 0.67 0.88 -11.75
CA ARG A 63 0.41 1.91 -10.71
C ARG A 63 1.66 2.35 -9.97
N TYR A 64 2.74 1.55 -9.96
CA TYR A 64 4.03 1.90 -9.37
C TYR A 64 5.04 2.45 -10.38
N LEU A 65 4.59 2.93 -11.55
CA LEU A 65 5.48 3.57 -12.53
C LEU A 65 6.28 4.74 -11.91
N ALA A 66 5.62 5.60 -11.14
CA ALA A 66 6.29 6.71 -10.46
C ALA A 66 7.26 6.22 -9.37
N PHE A 67 6.88 5.19 -8.60
CA PHE A 67 7.74 4.51 -7.64
C PHE A 67 9.02 3.99 -8.32
N ALA A 68 8.88 3.20 -9.37
CA ALA A 68 10.01 2.60 -10.08
C ALA A 68 10.93 3.67 -10.71
N ARG A 69 10.34 4.71 -11.32
CA ARG A 69 11.10 5.83 -11.89
C ARG A 69 11.86 6.61 -10.83
N LEU A 70 11.25 6.86 -9.67
CA LEU A 70 11.88 7.58 -8.58
C LEU A 70 13.10 6.82 -8.05
N LEU A 71 12.98 5.51 -7.84
CA LEU A 71 14.12 4.68 -7.43
C LEU A 71 15.22 4.59 -8.49
N ARG A 72 14.87 4.45 -9.79
CA ARG A 72 15.87 4.49 -10.87
C ARG A 72 16.65 5.80 -10.88
N ARG A 73 15.97 6.93 -10.68
CA ARG A 73 16.62 8.26 -10.59
C ARG A 73 17.46 8.44 -9.34
N ASP A 74 17.16 7.71 -8.26
CA ASP A 74 17.97 7.66 -7.04
C ASP A 74 19.17 6.70 -7.17
N GLY A 75 19.32 6.08 -8.35
CA GLY A 75 20.43 5.26 -8.78
C GLY A 75 20.25 3.75 -8.61
N TYR A 76 19.10 3.27 -8.10
CA TYR A 76 18.80 1.85 -8.00
C TYR A 76 18.58 1.18 -9.36
N VAL A 77 18.86 -0.12 -9.43
CA VAL A 77 18.50 -0.98 -10.57
C VAL A 77 17.16 -1.64 -10.27
N VAL A 78 16.08 -1.18 -10.90
CA VAL A 78 14.73 -1.71 -10.66
C VAL A 78 14.38 -2.75 -11.71
N ARG A 79 13.97 -3.95 -11.26
CA ARG A 79 13.55 -5.09 -12.08
C ARG A 79 12.19 -5.60 -11.64
N SER A 80 11.38 -6.07 -12.58
CA SER A 80 10.15 -6.83 -12.30
C SER A 80 10.47 -8.31 -12.13
N ASN A 81 9.76 -9.00 -11.24
CA ASN A 81 9.76 -10.45 -11.07
C ASN A 81 8.38 -11.00 -11.43
N THR A 82 8.30 -11.82 -12.45
CA THR A 82 7.05 -12.48 -12.91
C THR A 82 7.04 -13.98 -12.61
N ALA A 83 8.03 -14.48 -11.86
CA ALA A 83 8.13 -15.87 -11.48
C ALA A 83 7.88 -16.04 -9.97
N ARG A 84 7.53 -17.25 -9.56
CA ARG A 84 7.41 -17.60 -8.13
C ARG A 84 8.69 -17.24 -7.36
N LEU A 85 8.50 -16.81 -6.12
CA LEU A 85 9.59 -16.39 -5.25
C LEU A 85 10.38 -17.61 -4.78
N THR A 86 11.65 -17.67 -5.14
CA THR A 86 12.59 -18.70 -4.70
C THR A 86 13.87 -18.03 -4.23
N LYS A 87 14.63 -18.72 -3.41
CA LYS A 87 15.95 -18.22 -2.95
C LYS A 87 16.87 -17.90 -4.12
N ALA A 88 16.90 -18.75 -5.15
CA ALA A 88 17.70 -18.54 -6.35
C ALA A 88 17.18 -17.35 -7.18
N GLY A 89 15.87 -17.15 -7.27
CA GLY A 89 15.27 -16.01 -7.98
C GLY A 89 15.52 -14.67 -7.28
N LEU A 90 15.79 -14.69 -5.97
CA LEU A 90 16.14 -13.51 -5.19
C LEU A 90 17.65 -13.25 -5.08
N ASP A 91 18.48 -14.11 -5.69
CA ASP A 91 19.92 -13.91 -5.68
C ASP A 91 20.31 -12.62 -6.40
N GLY A 92 21.25 -11.88 -5.79
CA GLY A 92 21.67 -10.57 -6.28
C GLY A 92 20.66 -9.43 -6.05
N ALA A 93 19.46 -9.69 -5.55
CA ALA A 93 18.54 -8.65 -5.11
C ALA A 93 18.93 -8.11 -3.72
N ARG A 94 18.81 -6.81 -3.54
CA ARG A 94 18.96 -6.18 -2.21
C ARG A 94 17.62 -5.93 -1.56
N ILE A 95 16.63 -5.50 -2.33
CA ILE A 95 15.28 -5.18 -1.85
C ILE A 95 14.27 -5.97 -2.70
N LEU A 96 13.36 -6.68 -2.05
CA LEU A 96 12.14 -7.23 -2.63
C LEU A 96 10.98 -6.33 -2.24
N VAL A 97 10.22 -5.86 -3.21
CA VAL A 97 9.00 -5.08 -3.03
C VAL A 97 7.81 -5.95 -3.40
N ILE A 98 6.92 -6.18 -2.45
CA ILE A 98 5.62 -6.85 -2.65
C ILE A 98 4.55 -5.81 -2.35
N ALA A 99 3.76 -5.43 -3.35
CA ALA A 99 2.73 -4.42 -3.20
C ALA A 99 1.39 -4.94 -3.73
N ASN A 100 0.41 -5.02 -2.84
CA ASN A 100 -0.96 -5.43 -3.16
C ASN A 100 -1.02 -6.72 -3.97
N ALA A 101 -0.35 -7.78 -3.48
CA ALA A 101 -0.48 -9.12 -4.01
C ALA A 101 -1.90 -9.66 -3.79
N LEU A 102 -2.37 -10.50 -4.70
CA LEU A 102 -3.66 -11.17 -4.65
C LEU A 102 -3.50 -12.65 -4.94
N HIS A 103 -4.40 -13.44 -4.38
CA HIS A 103 -4.67 -14.78 -4.89
C HIS A 103 -5.49 -14.66 -6.19
N GLU A 104 -5.30 -15.59 -7.13
CA GLU A 104 -6.02 -15.61 -8.43
C GLU A 104 -7.54 -15.52 -8.28
N ARG A 105 -8.10 -16.13 -7.21
CA ARG A 105 -9.52 -16.04 -6.88
C ARG A 105 -10.00 -14.60 -6.76
N ASN A 106 -9.19 -13.73 -6.18
CA ASN A 106 -9.56 -12.33 -5.93
C ASN A 106 -9.06 -11.36 -7.01
N ARG A 107 -8.60 -11.86 -8.16
CA ARG A 107 -8.18 -11.00 -9.29
C ARG A 107 -9.29 -10.04 -9.72
N ASN A 108 -10.52 -10.55 -9.85
CA ASN A 108 -11.67 -9.80 -10.31
C ASN A 108 -12.75 -9.62 -9.22
N ASP A 109 -12.79 -10.51 -8.23
CA ASP A 109 -13.82 -10.56 -7.19
C ASP A 109 -13.20 -10.26 -5.82
N TRP A 110 -13.40 -9.05 -5.36
CA TRP A 110 -12.85 -8.58 -4.08
C TRP A 110 -13.80 -8.87 -2.91
N ASP A 111 -14.13 -10.16 -2.74
CA ASP A 111 -14.95 -10.69 -1.66
C ASP A 111 -14.19 -11.71 -0.81
N LEU A 112 -14.76 -12.08 0.34
CA LEU A 112 -14.22 -13.16 1.16
C LEU A 112 -14.58 -14.53 0.56
N PRO A 113 -13.73 -15.56 0.76
CA PRO A 113 -12.45 -15.54 1.45
C PRO A 113 -11.33 -14.92 0.59
N THR A 114 -10.29 -14.43 1.27
CA THR A 114 -9.06 -13.91 0.63
C THR A 114 -7.90 -14.87 0.94
N PRO A 115 -7.71 -15.95 0.16
CA PRO A 115 -6.65 -16.91 0.40
C PRO A 115 -5.26 -16.26 0.24
N SER A 116 -4.24 -16.88 0.85
CA SER A 116 -2.84 -16.42 0.68
C SER A 116 -2.44 -16.41 -0.80
N ALA A 117 -1.82 -15.32 -1.24
CA ALA A 117 -1.20 -15.22 -2.56
C ALA A 117 0.06 -16.09 -2.67
N PHE A 118 0.67 -16.42 -1.54
CA PHE A 118 1.96 -17.10 -1.47
C PHE A 118 1.82 -18.53 -0.97
N THR A 119 2.58 -19.44 -1.57
CA THR A 119 2.73 -20.80 -1.09
C THR A 119 3.62 -20.85 0.16
N PRO A 120 3.56 -21.90 0.98
CA PRO A 120 4.46 -22.06 2.14
C PRO A 120 5.95 -22.04 1.75
N ASP A 121 6.31 -22.57 0.59
CA ASP A 121 7.70 -22.60 0.11
C ASP A 121 8.19 -21.21 -0.24
N GLU A 122 7.35 -20.37 -0.85
CA GLU A 122 7.66 -18.98 -1.16
C GLU A 122 7.84 -18.14 0.12
N ILE A 123 6.95 -18.33 1.11
CA ILE A 123 7.05 -17.68 2.42
C ILE A 123 8.38 -18.07 3.09
N THR A 124 8.73 -19.35 3.07
CA THR A 124 9.99 -19.86 3.61
C THR A 124 11.19 -19.24 2.88
N ALA A 125 11.16 -19.22 1.55
CA ALA A 125 12.24 -18.67 0.73
C ALA A 125 12.46 -17.17 1.02
N VAL A 126 11.40 -16.38 1.10
CA VAL A 126 11.47 -14.93 1.42
C VAL A 126 12.01 -14.72 2.83
N ARG A 127 11.48 -15.47 3.82
CA ARG A 127 11.90 -15.35 5.22
C ARG A 127 13.40 -15.68 5.39
N GLU A 128 13.87 -16.78 4.79
CA GLU A 128 15.28 -17.17 4.83
C GLU A 128 16.17 -16.17 4.10
N TRP A 129 15.73 -15.66 2.94
CA TRP A 129 16.47 -14.66 2.19
C TRP A 129 16.62 -13.36 2.99
N VAL A 130 15.56 -12.90 3.66
CA VAL A 130 15.63 -11.73 4.56
C VAL A 130 16.58 -12.04 5.73
N ALA A 131 16.44 -13.20 6.39
CA ALA A 131 17.34 -13.58 7.50
C ALA A 131 18.82 -13.61 7.09
N ALA A 132 19.11 -13.93 5.81
CA ALA A 132 20.44 -13.92 5.23
C ALA A 132 20.95 -12.52 4.83
N GLY A 133 20.16 -11.46 4.96
CA GLY A 133 20.56 -10.07 4.73
C GLY A 133 19.85 -9.34 3.60
N GLY A 134 18.88 -9.98 2.93
CA GLY A 134 17.96 -9.32 2.02
C GLY A 134 17.02 -8.36 2.77
N SER A 135 16.30 -7.51 2.05
CA SER A 135 15.36 -6.56 2.65
C SER A 135 14.01 -6.62 1.97
N LEU A 136 12.94 -6.68 2.76
CA LEU A 136 11.56 -6.76 2.27
C LEU A 136 10.84 -5.43 2.48
N LEU A 137 10.19 -4.91 1.45
CA LEU A 137 9.15 -3.90 1.51
C LEU A 137 7.81 -4.58 1.22
N LEU A 138 7.00 -4.80 2.26
CA LEU A 138 5.69 -5.43 2.17
C LEU A 138 4.60 -4.38 2.32
N ILE A 139 3.75 -4.25 1.31
CA ILE A 139 2.67 -3.26 1.27
C ILE A 139 1.35 -3.99 0.99
N ALA A 140 0.39 -3.81 1.89
CA ALA A 140 -0.96 -4.34 1.70
C ALA A 140 -2.00 -3.27 2.07
N ASP A 141 -2.60 -2.69 1.06
CA ASP A 141 -3.65 -1.68 1.16
C ASP A 141 -4.93 -2.30 1.78
N HIS A 142 -6.07 -1.70 1.59
CA HIS A 142 -7.35 -2.21 2.08
C HIS A 142 -7.67 -3.63 1.58
N MET A 143 -8.75 -4.26 2.14
CA MET A 143 -9.28 -5.53 1.63
C MET A 143 -9.40 -5.52 0.09
N PRO A 144 -8.95 -6.57 -0.62
CA PRO A 144 -8.59 -7.92 -0.13
C PRO A 144 -7.09 -8.14 0.11
N PHE A 145 -6.23 -7.14 -0.12
CA PHE A 145 -4.78 -7.28 -0.13
C PHE A 145 -4.19 -7.76 1.21
N PRO A 146 -4.67 -7.26 2.40
CA PRO A 146 -4.17 -7.73 3.68
C PRO A 146 -4.38 -9.22 3.91
N GLY A 147 -5.55 -9.75 3.50
CA GLY A 147 -5.84 -11.17 3.61
C GLY A 147 -4.94 -12.02 2.71
N ALA A 148 -4.62 -11.53 1.53
CA ALA A 148 -3.76 -12.23 0.58
C ALA A 148 -2.28 -12.31 1.03
N VAL A 149 -1.80 -11.39 1.87
CA VAL A 149 -0.42 -11.39 2.38
C VAL A 149 -0.31 -11.85 3.84
N ASP A 150 -1.40 -12.21 4.49
CA ASP A 150 -1.47 -12.47 5.94
C ASP A 150 -0.44 -13.51 6.39
N HIS A 151 -0.35 -14.65 5.71
CA HIS A 151 0.61 -15.70 6.05
C HIS A 151 2.08 -15.25 5.88
N LEU A 152 2.38 -14.46 4.85
CA LEU A 152 3.73 -13.92 4.65
C LEU A 152 4.06 -12.89 5.74
N ALA A 153 3.13 -12.00 6.05
CA ALA A 153 3.31 -10.99 7.10
C ALA A 153 3.48 -11.62 8.49
N ALA A 154 2.68 -12.67 8.78
CA ALA A 154 2.76 -13.42 10.03
C ALA A 154 4.13 -14.08 10.24
N ALA A 155 4.83 -14.48 9.17
CA ALA A 155 6.19 -15.02 9.25
C ALA A 155 7.23 -14.00 9.79
N PHE A 156 6.87 -12.71 9.81
CA PHE A 156 7.64 -11.60 10.40
C PHE A 156 6.99 -11.02 11.67
N GLY A 157 5.95 -11.67 12.21
CA GLY A 157 5.25 -11.22 13.42
C GLY A 157 4.30 -10.06 13.19
N VAL A 158 3.88 -9.81 11.94
CA VAL A 158 2.92 -8.77 11.57
C VAL A 158 1.57 -9.40 11.23
N PHE A 159 0.49 -8.85 11.76
CA PHE A 159 -0.87 -9.35 11.60
C PHE A 159 -1.77 -8.25 11.04
N PHE A 160 -2.02 -8.32 9.76
CA PHE A 160 -2.91 -7.38 9.09
C PHE A 160 -4.38 -7.60 9.47
N ILE A 161 -5.13 -6.53 9.49
CA ILE A 161 -6.59 -6.56 9.57
C ILE A 161 -7.13 -6.38 8.15
N ASN A 162 -7.76 -7.42 7.62
CA ASN A 162 -8.29 -7.42 6.27
C ASN A 162 -9.54 -6.53 6.17
N GLY A 163 -9.33 -5.24 6.04
CA GLY A 163 -10.37 -4.21 6.11
C GLY A 163 -9.93 -2.87 5.54
N PHE A 164 -10.66 -1.84 5.92
CA PHE A 164 -10.47 -0.46 5.47
C PHE A 164 -10.26 0.43 6.69
N ALA A 165 -9.05 0.94 6.86
CA ALA A 165 -8.70 1.88 7.93
C ALA A 165 -9.01 3.32 7.46
N GLN A 166 -9.76 4.05 8.27
CA GLN A 166 -10.13 5.44 8.00
C GLN A 166 -10.27 6.24 9.29
N ASP A 167 -9.98 7.52 9.25
CA ASP A 167 -10.25 8.44 10.34
C ASP A 167 -11.75 8.75 10.38
N SER A 168 -12.43 8.32 11.44
CA SER A 168 -13.87 8.52 11.60
C SER A 168 -14.30 9.97 11.77
N THR A 169 -13.36 10.88 11.94
CA THR A 169 -13.60 12.32 12.08
C THR A 169 -13.46 13.10 10.76
N LYS A 170 -13.04 12.42 9.68
CA LYS A 170 -12.80 13.03 8.37
C LYS A 170 -13.72 12.44 7.31
N GLU A 171 -14.31 13.30 6.49
CA GLU A 171 -15.22 12.88 5.41
C GLU A 171 -14.49 12.11 4.29
N ASP A 172 -13.25 12.48 3.99
CA ASP A 172 -12.45 11.85 2.93
C ASP A 172 -11.66 10.62 3.38
N GLY A 173 -11.73 10.28 4.68
CA GLY A 173 -11.06 9.14 5.28
C GLY A 173 -9.53 9.20 5.28
N ARG A 174 -8.92 10.28 4.78
CA ARG A 174 -7.47 10.43 4.69
C ARG A 174 -6.82 10.46 6.06
N LEU A 175 -5.67 9.83 6.17
CA LEU A 175 -4.85 9.81 7.37
C LEU A 175 -3.60 10.66 7.15
N SER A 176 -3.24 11.45 8.14
CA SER A 176 -2.02 12.27 8.13
C SER A 176 -1.20 11.94 9.37
N PHE A 177 0.02 11.52 9.14
CA PHE A 177 0.98 11.19 10.19
C PHE A 177 1.98 12.34 10.29
N GLN A 178 2.13 12.88 11.48
CA GLN A 178 2.96 14.05 11.71
C GLN A 178 3.92 13.85 12.87
N ARG A 179 5.13 14.32 12.71
CA ARG A 179 6.14 14.30 13.77
C ARG A 179 5.69 15.12 14.98
N SER A 180 5.04 16.25 14.74
CA SER A 180 4.56 17.16 15.80
C SER A 180 3.53 16.55 16.74
N THR A 181 2.76 15.57 16.26
CA THR A 181 1.77 14.84 17.07
C THR A 181 2.29 13.50 17.57
N GLY A 182 3.47 13.07 17.15
CA GLY A 182 4.03 11.76 17.45
C GLY A 182 3.45 10.61 16.63
N SER A 183 2.46 10.85 15.76
CA SER A 183 1.89 9.80 14.88
C SER A 183 2.86 9.37 13.77
N LEU A 184 3.81 10.22 13.38
CA LEU A 184 5.01 9.85 12.62
C LEU A 184 6.13 9.57 13.62
N GLY A 185 6.52 8.31 13.75
CA GLY A 185 7.45 7.81 14.75
C GLY A 185 8.89 8.34 14.57
N ALA A 186 9.61 8.42 15.66
CA ALA A 186 11.02 8.83 15.65
C ALA A 186 11.90 7.66 15.22
N HIS A 187 12.47 7.75 14.03
CA HIS A 187 13.39 6.75 13.46
C HIS A 187 14.42 7.43 12.56
N ALA A 188 15.58 6.83 12.33
CA ALA A 188 16.60 7.34 11.41
C ALA A 188 16.03 7.59 9.99
N LEU A 189 15.14 6.71 9.54
CA LEU A 189 14.44 6.80 8.26
C LEU A 189 13.70 8.13 8.07
N VAL A 190 13.00 8.65 9.08
CA VAL A 190 12.28 9.92 8.97
C VAL A 190 13.20 11.13 9.13
N ASN A 191 14.43 10.95 9.61
CA ASN A 191 15.44 12.01 9.66
C ASN A 191 16.19 12.16 8.34
N GLY A 192 16.32 11.07 7.56
CA GLY A 192 17.12 11.03 6.35
C GLY A 192 18.62 11.24 6.62
N ARG A 193 19.39 11.37 5.55
CA ARG A 193 20.86 11.63 5.62
C ARG A 193 21.20 13.10 5.90
N SER A 194 20.25 13.98 5.68
CA SER A 194 20.38 15.43 5.82
C SER A 194 19.06 16.11 6.11
N GLN A 195 19.11 17.38 6.47
CA GLN A 195 17.90 18.19 6.65
C GLN A 195 17.01 18.26 5.39
N ALA A 196 17.60 18.14 4.20
CA ALA A 196 16.83 18.13 2.94
C ALA A 196 16.02 16.83 2.72
N GLU A 197 16.36 15.77 3.43
CA GLU A 197 15.68 14.47 3.38
C GLU A 197 14.77 14.21 4.58
N ARG A 198 14.72 15.17 5.51
CA ARG A 198 13.89 15.06 6.69
C ARG A 198 12.41 15.05 6.30
N VAL A 199 11.66 14.10 6.85
CA VAL A 199 10.23 13.95 6.68
C VAL A 199 9.54 14.33 7.98
N ASP A 200 8.65 15.31 7.94
CA ASP A 200 7.86 15.79 9.08
C ASP A 200 6.39 15.38 8.97
N SER A 201 5.95 15.00 7.76
CA SER A 201 4.59 14.52 7.52
C SER A 201 4.51 13.47 6.43
N VAL A 202 3.59 12.51 6.58
CA VAL A 202 3.22 11.51 5.58
C VAL A 202 1.69 11.49 5.48
N THR A 203 1.17 11.42 4.27
CA THR A 203 -0.27 11.32 4.02
C THR A 203 -0.60 9.96 3.38
N SER A 204 -1.59 9.27 3.91
CA SER A 204 -2.20 8.09 3.28
C SER A 204 -3.64 8.37 2.87
N PHE A 205 -4.14 7.63 1.89
CA PHE A 205 -5.40 7.94 1.19
C PHE A 205 -6.51 6.96 1.52
N THR A 206 -6.16 5.73 1.76
CA THR A 206 -7.00 4.64 2.26
C THR A 206 -6.12 3.70 3.05
N GLY A 207 -6.39 2.42 3.04
CA GLY A 207 -5.48 1.42 3.53
C GLY A 207 -6.07 0.48 4.54
N SER A 208 -5.22 -0.38 5.05
CA SER A 208 -5.47 -1.29 6.15
C SER A 208 -4.75 -0.85 7.41
N ALA A 209 -4.96 -1.61 8.46
CA ALA A 209 -4.20 -1.53 9.69
C ALA A 209 -3.60 -2.89 10.02
N PHE A 210 -2.56 -2.90 10.86
CA PHE A 210 -1.99 -4.13 11.41
C PHE A 210 -1.58 -3.96 12.87
N ARG A 211 -1.32 -5.10 13.50
CA ARG A 211 -0.69 -5.22 14.82
C ARG A 211 0.56 -6.08 14.71
N THR A 212 1.41 -6.02 15.72
CA THR A 212 2.64 -6.81 15.76
C THR A 212 2.71 -7.64 17.05
N ALA A 213 3.22 -8.86 16.96
CA ALA A 213 3.50 -9.72 18.11
C ALA A 213 4.93 -9.54 18.65
N THR A 214 5.79 -8.92 17.88
CA THR A 214 7.21 -8.66 18.22
C THR A 214 7.45 -7.15 18.27
N PRO A 215 8.46 -6.69 19.02
CA PRO A 215 8.87 -5.29 18.99
C PRO A 215 9.21 -4.84 17.57
N VAL A 216 8.72 -3.67 17.18
CA VAL A 216 8.99 -3.00 15.90
C VAL A 216 9.25 -1.52 16.16
N ASP A 217 9.95 -0.88 15.25
CA ASP A 217 10.02 0.57 15.22
C ASP A 217 8.79 1.10 14.49
N THR A 218 7.87 1.70 15.24
CA THR A 218 6.63 2.30 14.69
C THR A 218 6.98 3.52 13.86
N LEU A 219 6.50 3.55 12.61
CA LEU A 219 6.64 4.71 11.73
C LEU A 219 5.33 5.48 11.61
N LEU A 220 4.22 4.78 11.37
CA LEU A 220 2.91 5.38 11.16
C LEU A 220 1.93 4.76 12.17
N GLU A 221 1.69 5.46 13.27
CA GLU A 221 0.71 5.06 14.28
C GLU A 221 -0.65 5.67 13.94
N LEU A 222 -1.65 4.81 13.86
CA LEU A 222 -3.00 5.23 13.54
C LEU A 222 -3.64 5.98 14.73
N PRO A 223 -4.30 7.12 14.51
CA PRO A 223 -4.97 7.86 15.57
C PRO A 223 -6.07 7.04 16.23
N ALA A 224 -6.36 7.32 17.50
CA ALA A 224 -7.40 6.63 18.26
C ALA A 224 -8.81 6.77 17.64
N THR A 225 -9.01 7.77 16.80
CA THR A 225 -10.23 7.98 16.01
C THR A 225 -10.36 7.05 14.81
N THR A 226 -9.33 6.25 14.51
CA THR A 226 -9.35 5.29 13.41
C THR A 226 -10.36 4.17 13.67
N ILE A 227 -11.15 3.89 12.66
CA ILE A 227 -11.97 2.67 12.56
C ILE A 227 -11.46 1.82 11.41
N VAL A 228 -11.45 0.50 11.58
CA VAL A 228 -11.16 -0.45 10.52
C VAL A 228 -12.44 -1.21 10.20
N LEU A 229 -13.02 -0.94 9.06
CA LEU A 229 -14.23 -1.61 8.58
C LEU A 229 -13.86 -2.90 7.86
N MET A 230 -14.54 -4.01 8.18
CA MET A 230 -14.27 -5.34 7.63
C MET A 230 -15.49 -5.86 6.87
N PRO A 231 -15.74 -5.41 5.62
CA PRO A 231 -16.89 -5.87 4.84
C PRO A 231 -16.66 -7.29 4.30
N GLN A 232 -17.74 -7.95 3.86
CA GLN A 232 -17.68 -9.24 3.15
C GLN A 232 -17.26 -9.06 1.70
N VAL A 233 -17.62 -7.94 1.08
CA VAL A 233 -17.26 -7.53 -0.28
C VAL A 233 -16.63 -6.15 -0.19
N ALA A 234 -15.48 -5.95 -0.80
CA ALA A 234 -14.77 -4.68 -0.75
C ALA A 234 -15.66 -3.53 -1.24
N TRP A 235 -15.57 -2.39 -0.54
CA TRP A 235 -16.34 -1.18 -0.80
C TRP A 235 -17.86 -1.27 -0.55
N GLN A 236 -18.37 -2.41 -0.06
CA GLN A 236 -19.78 -2.56 0.32
C GLN A 236 -19.90 -2.45 1.84
N PHE A 237 -20.29 -1.28 2.31
CA PHE A 237 -20.44 -0.99 3.73
C PHE A 237 -21.89 -0.84 4.13
N SER A 238 -22.21 -1.27 5.35
CA SER A 238 -23.50 -1.10 5.99
C SER A 238 -23.32 -0.78 7.48
N ARG A 239 -24.43 -0.48 8.16
CA ARG A 239 -24.39 -0.30 9.63
C ARG A 239 -24.00 -1.57 10.38
N LEU A 240 -24.13 -2.73 9.76
CA LEU A 240 -23.76 -4.05 10.31
C LEU A 240 -22.32 -4.47 9.93
N THR A 241 -21.62 -3.70 9.12
CA THR A 241 -20.22 -4.01 8.77
C THR A 241 -19.40 -4.08 10.05
N PRO A 242 -18.75 -5.25 10.33
CA PRO A 242 -17.89 -5.40 11.48
C PRO A 242 -16.77 -4.35 11.47
N ARG A 243 -16.38 -3.89 12.66
CA ARG A 243 -15.34 -2.88 12.79
C ARG A 243 -14.45 -3.13 13.99
N ILE A 244 -13.19 -2.77 13.84
CA ILE A 244 -12.23 -2.67 14.93
C ILE A 244 -11.98 -1.19 15.20
N VAL A 245 -11.92 -0.82 16.48
CA VAL A 245 -11.61 0.53 16.95
C VAL A 245 -10.59 0.42 18.08
N GLY A 246 -9.85 1.48 18.32
CA GLY A 246 -8.98 1.59 19.49
C GLY A 246 -7.50 1.81 19.15
N PRO A 247 -6.71 2.06 20.19
CA PRO A 247 -5.29 2.36 20.07
C PRO A 247 -4.45 1.13 19.67
N GLY A 248 -3.19 1.38 19.32
CA GLY A 248 -2.21 0.32 19.03
C GLY A 248 -2.38 -0.29 17.64
N LEU A 249 -3.07 0.40 16.74
CA LEU A 249 -3.12 0.06 15.32
C LEU A 249 -2.05 0.82 14.57
N LEU A 250 -1.34 0.12 13.69
CA LEU A 250 -0.27 0.67 12.88
C LEU A 250 -0.64 0.64 11.39
N GLN A 251 -0.12 1.60 10.65
CA GLN A 251 -0.15 1.61 9.18
C GLN A 251 1.26 1.58 8.57
N GLY A 252 2.31 1.78 9.39
CA GLY A 252 3.69 1.66 8.96
C GLY A 252 4.62 1.29 10.11
N ALA A 253 5.50 0.32 9.88
CA ALA A 253 6.51 -0.11 10.83
C ALA A 253 7.74 -0.68 10.12
N VAL A 254 8.87 -0.69 10.82
CA VAL A 254 10.08 -1.36 10.38
C VAL A 254 10.63 -2.27 11.47
N LEU A 255 11.28 -3.34 11.04
CA LEU A 255 11.92 -4.31 11.95
C LEU A 255 13.13 -4.97 11.28
N THR A 256 13.97 -5.58 12.09
CA THR A 256 15.05 -6.44 11.61
C THR A 256 14.66 -7.90 11.74
N HIS A 257 15.07 -8.72 10.77
CA HIS A 257 14.89 -10.17 10.82
C HIS A 257 16.20 -10.86 10.40
N GLY A 258 16.85 -11.52 11.36
CA GLY A 258 18.21 -12.01 11.14
C GLY A 258 19.16 -10.85 10.81
N ARG A 259 19.80 -10.89 9.64
CA ARG A 259 20.66 -9.81 9.14
C ARG A 259 19.95 -8.84 8.21
N GLY A 260 18.71 -9.12 7.86
CA GLY A 260 17.93 -8.31 6.92
C GLY A 260 16.98 -7.33 7.60
N ARG A 261 16.30 -6.56 6.78
CA ARG A 261 15.38 -5.49 7.19
C ARG A 261 14.01 -5.69 6.55
N VAL A 262 12.97 -5.37 7.28
CA VAL A 262 11.58 -5.46 6.80
C VAL A 262 10.90 -4.13 7.07
N ALA A 263 10.30 -3.53 6.04
CA ALA A 263 9.40 -2.41 6.15
C ALA A 263 7.99 -2.86 5.73
N VAL A 264 7.01 -2.58 6.57
CA VAL A 264 5.62 -2.99 6.34
C VAL A 264 4.72 -1.77 6.35
N PHE A 265 3.85 -1.69 5.33
CA PHE A 265 2.88 -0.59 5.23
C PHE A 265 1.49 -1.10 4.88
N GLY A 266 0.49 -0.48 5.49
CA GLY A 266 -0.93 -0.77 5.27
C GLY A 266 -1.55 0.08 4.17
N GLU A 267 -0.75 0.76 3.33
CA GLU A 267 -1.28 1.64 2.29
C GLU A 267 -0.31 1.75 1.11
N ALA A 268 -0.82 1.63 -0.09
CA ALA A 268 0.00 1.58 -1.30
C ALA A 268 -0.01 2.90 -2.09
N ALA A 269 -1.11 3.66 -2.03
CA ALA A 269 -1.22 4.89 -2.80
C ALA A 269 -0.22 5.95 -2.35
N MET A 270 0.16 5.98 -1.06
CA MET A 270 1.17 6.93 -0.54
C MET A 270 2.51 6.83 -1.27
N PHE A 271 2.81 5.69 -1.88
CA PHE A 271 4.03 5.43 -2.64
C PHE A 271 3.81 5.44 -4.16
N SER A 272 2.58 5.68 -4.62
CA SER A 272 2.26 5.85 -6.03
C SER A 272 2.17 7.33 -6.40
N ALA A 273 2.05 7.62 -7.70
CA ALA A 273 1.52 8.88 -8.19
C ALA A 273 0.48 8.55 -9.24
N GLN A 274 -0.77 8.83 -8.92
CA GLN A 274 -1.92 8.47 -9.73
C GLN A 274 -2.80 9.69 -9.96
N VAL A 275 -3.65 9.62 -10.98
CA VAL A 275 -4.75 10.53 -11.19
C VAL A 275 -6.05 9.75 -11.27
N THR A 276 -7.10 10.27 -10.64
CA THR A 276 -8.38 9.59 -10.49
C THR A 276 -9.54 10.46 -10.97
N GLY A 277 -10.53 9.81 -11.53
CA GLY A 277 -11.75 10.44 -12.02
C GLY A 277 -11.57 11.36 -13.21
N PRO A 278 -12.70 11.92 -13.72
CA PRO A 278 -12.72 12.79 -14.91
C PRO A 278 -11.89 14.07 -14.72
N GLN A 279 -11.81 14.59 -13.48
CA GLN A 279 -11.03 15.77 -13.12
C GLN A 279 -9.55 15.49 -12.94
N ARG A 280 -9.11 14.23 -13.15
CA ARG A 280 -7.72 13.80 -12.97
C ARG A 280 -7.11 14.26 -11.65
N ARG A 281 -7.85 14.07 -10.53
CA ARG A 281 -7.40 14.47 -9.20
C ARG A 281 -6.17 13.66 -8.79
N PRO A 282 -5.09 14.31 -8.34
CA PRO A 282 -3.91 13.61 -7.85
C PRO A 282 -4.23 12.71 -6.65
N MET A 283 -3.55 11.56 -6.56
CA MET A 283 -3.61 10.65 -5.42
C MET A 283 -2.25 9.96 -5.27
N GLY A 284 -1.63 10.10 -4.12
CA GLY A 284 -0.30 9.57 -3.85
C GLY A 284 0.75 10.66 -3.70
N MET A 285 1.98 10.40 -4.13
CA MET A 285 3.10 11.32 -4.02
C MET A 285 2.92 12.63 -4.81
N ASN A 286 2.02 12.67 -5.77
CA ASN A 286 1.67 13.84 -6.58
C ASN A 286 0.51 14.67 -5.98
N ASP A 287 -0.07 14.25 -4.86
CA ASP A 287 -1.13 15.00 -4.18
C ASP A 287 -0.52 16.18 -3.40
N PRO A 288 -1.07 17.40 -3.52
CA PRO A 288 -0.57 18.56 -2.78
C PRO A 288 -0.58 18.40 -1.25
N THR A 289 -1.42 17.51 -0.71
CA THR A 289 -1.46 17.21 0.74
C THR A 289 -0.40 16.21 1.17
N ALA A 290 0.36 15.64 0.23
CA ALA A 290 1.41 14.65 0.47
C ALA A 290 2.81 15.11 -0.01
N PRO A 291 3.25 16.32 0.33
CA PRO A 291 4.45 16.93 -0.26
C PRO A 291 5.75 16.19 0.06
N GLN A 292 5.76 15.37 1.12
CA GLN A 292 6.94 14.65 1.57
C GLN A 292 6.87 13.12 1.32
N ASN A 293 5.79 12.60 0.74
CA ASN A 293 5.66 11.15 0.50
C ASN A 293 6.74 10.60 -0.44
N ALA A 294 7.16 11.37 -1.46
CA ALA A 294 8.25 10.96 -2.34
C ALA A 294 9.59 10.84 -1.59
N GLN A 295 9.89 11.79 -0.70
CA GLN A 295 11.08 11.71 0.13
C GLN A 295 10.98 10.58 1.15
N PHE A 296 9.80 10.33 1.70
CA PHE A 296 9.57 9.21 2.61
C PHE A 296 9.85 7.86 1.92
N LEU A 297 9.39 7.67 0.67
CA LEU A 297 9.72 6.48 -0.12
C LEU A 297 11.23 6.32 -0.31
N LEU A 298 11.94 7.39 -0.68
CA LEU A 298 13.40 7.35 -0.84
C LEU A 298 14.09 6.94 0.48
N ASN A 299 13.68 7.51 1.59
CA ASN A 299 14.24 7.17 2.90
C ASN A 299 13.97 5.71 3.30
N VAL A 300 12.78 5.16 2.97
CA VAL A 300 12.47 3.74 3.16
C VAL A 300 13.45 2.87 2.34
N ALA A 301 13.65 3.21 1.07
CA ALA A 301 14.58 2.48 0.21
C ALA A 301 16.04 2.60 0.69
N HIS A 302 16.45 3.79 1.15
CA HIS A 302 17.78 4.03 1.72
C HIS A 302 18.02 3.16 2.96
N TRP A 303 17.04 3.10 3.87
CA TRP A 303 17.13 2.26 5.04
C TRP A 303 17.18 0.77 4.66
N LEU A 304 16.32 0.29 3.78
CA LEU A 304 16.30 -1.09 3.33
C LEU A 304 17.61 -1.49 2.61
N SER A 305 18.23 -0.59 1.88
CA SER A 305 19.50 -0.87 1.20
C SER A 305 20.74 -0.73 2.10
N GLY A 306 20.59 -0.14 3.29
CA GLY A 306 21.69 0.04 4.24
C GLY A 306 22.51 1.29 3.98
N VAL A 307 21.93 2.33 3.40
CA VAL A 307 22.56 3.65 3.25
C VAL A 307 22.69 4.33 4.62
N PHE A 308 21.79 4.02 5.56
CA PHE A 308 21.86 4.44 6.97
C PHE A 308 21.12 3.47 7.90
#